data_480ac2f0f952c51bc539aff43f109c4a
#
_entry.id   480ac2f0f952c51bc539aff43f109c4a
#
_cell.length_a   1.000
_cell.length_b   1.000
_cell.length_c   1.000
_cell.angle_alpha   90.00
_cell.angle_beta   90.00
_cell.angle_gamma   90.00
#
_symmetry.space_group_name_H-M   'P 1'
#
loop_
_entity.id
_entity.type
_entity.pdbx_description
1 polymer ?
#
loop_
_entity_poly.entity_id
_entity_poly.type
_entity_poly.pdbx_seq_one_letter_code
_entity_poly.pdbx_strand_id
1 'polypeptide(L)'
;MNVAIVSIGDELMNGFTTDTNSSWIARKIVEYQSLDVVSKVTVKDDIDDIKCNLDYLLNNNIDYIFITGGLGSTHDDITKEALADYFNSELVLNSSYYLRLKKYFKNKKIKSKSTLK
;
A
#
# COMPACT_ATOMS: atom_id res chain seq x y z
N MET A 1 5.59 -7.41 19.21
CA MET A 1 4.42 -7.34 18.32
C MET A 1 4.82 -7.83 16.92
N ASN A 2 3.94 -8.60 16.34
CA ASN A 2 4.19 -9.22 15.04
C ASN A 2 3.81 -8.31 13.89
N VAL A 3 4.72 -8.17 12.94
CA VAL A 3 4.54 -7.27 11.79
C VAL A 3 4.61 -8.10 10.51
N ALA A 4 3.71 -7.81 9.58
CA ALA A 4 3.77 -8.32 8.22
C ALA A 4 3.97 -7.17 7.24
N ILE A 5 4.68 -7.45 6.16
CA ILE A 5 4.86 -6.50 5.07
C ILE A 5 4.25 -7.11 3.81
N VAL A 6 3.35 -6.38 3.19
CA VAL A 6 2.67 -6.79 1.96
C VAL A 6 3.07 -5.87 0.83
N SER A 7 3.68 -6.44 -0.20
CA SER A 7 4.10 -5.70 -1.39
C SER A 7 3.17 -6.08 -2.54
N ILE A 8 2.52 -5.09 -3.14
CA ILE A 8 1.51 -5.32 -4.18
C ILE A 8 2.03 -4.84 -5.52
N GLY A 9 2.02 -5.71 -6.51
CA GLY A 9 2.44 -5.37 -7.86
C GLY A 9 2.76 -6.60 -8.69
N ASP A 10 2.19 -6.67 -9.90
CA ASP A 10 2.48 -7.74 -10.84
C ASP A 10 3.96 -7.78 -11.20
N GLU A 11 4.59 -6.62 -11.34
CA GLU A 11 6.01 -6.49 -11.68
C GLU A 11 6.91 -7.04 -10.57
N LEU A 12 6.44 -7.03 -9.33
CA LEU A 12 7.16 -7.63 -8.22
C LEU A 12 7.01 -9.15 -8.21
N MET A 13 5.82 -9.64 -8.54
CA MET A 13 5.54 -11.07 -8.59
C MET A 13 6.31 -11.79 -9.69
N ASN A 14 6.42 -11.16 -10.86
CA ASN A 14 7.09 -11.77 -12.01
C ASN A 14 8.58 -11.47 -12.10
N GLY A 15 9.11 -10.70 -11.16
CA GLY A 15 10.54 -10.42 -11.07
C GLY A 15 11.04 -9.29 -11.97
N PHE A 16 10.17 -8.57 -12.65
CA PHE A 16 10.60 -7.43 -13.47
C PHE A 16 11.11 -6.27 -12.63
N THR A 17 10.62 -6.15 -11.41
CA THR A 17 11.07 -5.10 -10.48
C THR A 17 11.48 -5.75 -9.15
N THR A 18 12.61 -5.31 -8.62
CA THR A 18 13.07 -5.77 -7.30
C THR A 18 12.29 -5.03 -6.21
N ASP A 19 11.81 -5.77 -5.22
CA ASP A 19 11.07 -5.22 -4.09
C ASP A 19 12.02 -4.56 -3.09
N THR A 20 12.41 -3.32 -3.36
CA THR A 20 13.29 -2.56 -2.48
C THR A 20 12.55 -1.94 -1.30
N ASN A 21 11.24 -1.68 -1.45
CA ASN A 21 10.43 -1.05 -0.42
C ASN A 21 10.28 -1.94 0.81
N SER A 22 9.96 -3.22 0.61
CA SER A 22 9.78 -4.12 1.75
C SER A 22 11.08 -4.34 2.50
N SER A 23 12.21 -4.40 1.80
CA SER A 23 13.52 -4.52 2.43
C SER A 23 13.86 -3.29 3.26
N TRP A 24 13.56 -2.11 2.74
CA TRP A 24 13.78 -0.86 3.47
C TRP A 24 12.90 -0.79 4.73
N ILE A 25 11.62 -1.13 4.59
CA ILE A 25 10.69 -1.15 5.72
C ILE A 25 11.17 -2.13 6.80
N ALA A 26 11.57 -3.33 6.38
CA ALA A 26 12.05 -4.34 7.32
C ALA A 26 13.28 -3.86 8.11
N ARG A 27 14.22 -3.21 7.42
CA ARG A 27 15.41 -2.64 8.08
C ARG A 27 15.03 -1.56 9.09
N LYS A 28 14.02 -0.75 8.79
CA LYS A 28 13.56 0.28 9.71
C LYS A 28 12.84 -0.32 10.93
N ILE A 29 12.06 -1.36 10.70
CA ILE A 29 11.32 -2.02 11.78
C ILE A 29 12.28 -2.67 12.78
N VAL A 30 13.38 -3.23 12.31
CA VAL A 30 14.37 -3.90 13.16
C VAL A 30 15.00 -2.94 14.20
N GLU A 31 14.93 -1.64 13.97
CA GLU A 31 15.40 -0.64 14.94
C GLU A 31 14.53 -0.56 16.19
N TYR A 32 13.34 -1.13 16.16
CA TYR A 32 12.39 -1.11 17.26
C TYR A 32 12.33 -2.48 17.92
N GLN A 33 12.75 -2.57 19.17
CA GLN A 33 12.84 -3.86 19.88
C GLN A 33 11.49 -4.54 20.08
N SER A 34 10.42 -3.77 20.13
CA SER A 34 9.07 -4.31 20.37
C SER A 34 8.41 -4.85 19.08
N LEU A 35 9.01 -4.65 17.92
CA LEU A 35 8.45 -5.07 16.65
C LEU A 35 9.30 -6.18 16.02
N ASP A 36 8.62 -7.15 15.44
CA ASP A 36 9.26 -8.30 14.81
C ASP A 36 8.58 -8.59 13.48
N VAL A 37 9.36 -8.53 12.39
CA VAL A 37 8.84 -8.86 11.05
C VAL A 37 8.78 -10.38 10.93
N VAL A 38 7.58 -10.92 10.97
CA VAL A 38 7.38 -12.37 10.93
C VAL A 38 6.91 -12.86 9.55
N SER A 39 6.48 -11.95 8.68
CA SER A 39 6.00 -12.32 7.35
C SER A 39 6.23 -11.20 6.35
N LYS A 40 6.67 -11.59 5.16
CA LYS A 40 6.79 -10.71 3.99
C LYS A 40 6.12 -11.43 2.83
N VAL A 41 5.11 -10.81 2.24
CA VAL A 41 4.38 -11.39 1.10
C VAL A 41 4.36 -10.44 -0.06
N THR A 42 4.43 -11.01 -1.26
CA THR A 42 4.22 -10.28 -2.50
C THR A 42 2.90 -10.74 -3.10
N VAL A 43 2.06 -9.80 -3.50
CA VAL A 43 0.73 -10.06 -4.01
C VAL A 43 0.57 -9.35 -5.35
N LYS A 44 -0.08 -10.01 -6.28
CA LYS A 44 -0.36 -9.39 -7.59
C LYS A 44 -1.48 -8.35 -7.48
N ASP A 45 -1.64 -7.54 -8.53
CA ASP A 45 -2.66 -6.49 -8.61
C ASP A 45 -4.04 -7.10 -8.86
N ASP A 46 -4.59 -7.74 -7.83
CA ASP A 46 -5.89 -8.42 -7.86
C ASP A 46 -6.57 -8.23 -6.51
N ILE A 47 -7.78 -7.67 -6.53
CA ILE A 47 -8.51 -7.34 -5.31
C ILE A 47 -8.74 -8.58 -4.44
N ASP A 48 -9.13 -9.69 -5.04
CA ASP A 48 -9.41 -10.92 -4.29
C ASP A 48 -8.15 -11.49 -3.64
N ASP A 49 -7.02 -11.45 -4.34
CA ASP A 49 -5.75 -11.92 -3.79
C ASP A 49 -5.29 -11.03 -2.63
N ILE A 50 -5.46 -9.72 -2.75
CA ILE A 50 -5.12 -8.79 -1.68
C ILE A 50 -5.99 -9.08 -0.45
N LYS A 51 -7.29 -9.21 -0.64
CA LYS A 51 -8.23 -9.50 0.46
C LYS A 51 -7.93 -10.83 1.11
N CYS A 52 -7.65 -11.85 0.33
CA CYS A 52 -7.32 -13.19 0.84
C CYS A 52 -6.06 -13.16 1.72
N ASN A 53 -5.03 -12.45 1.27
CA ASN A 53 -3.79 -12.32 2.04
C ASN A 53 -3.99 -11.51 3.32
N LEU A 54 -4.79 -10.44 3.28
CA LEU A 54 -5.12 -9.68 4.48
C LEU A 54 -5.86 -10.54 5.49
N ASP A 55 -6.83 -11.29 5.03
CA ASP A 55 -7.62 -12.18 5.90
C ASP A 55 -6.73 -13.22 6.57
N TYR A 56 -5.84 -13.85 5.80
CA TYR A 56 -4.91 -14.82 6.33
C TYR A 56 -4.00 -14.20 7.39
N LEU A 57 -3.41 -13.05 7.11
CA LEU A 57 -2.48 -12.40 8.02
C LEU A 57 -3.17 -11.97 9.32
N LEU A 58 -4.35 -11.37 9.21
CA LEU A 58 -5.08 -10.89 10.38
C LEU A 58 -5.58 -12.04 11.26
N ASN A 59 -5.76 -13.23 10.70
CA ASN A 59 -6.17 -14.40 11.45
C ASN A 59 -4.98 -15.22 11.99
N ASN A 60 -3.74 -14.76 11.75
CA ASN A 60 -2.53 -15.48 12.17
C ASN A 60 -1.63 -14.62 13.06
N ASN A 61 -2.24 -13.92 14.02
CA ASN A 61 -1.54 -13.18 15.07
C ASN A 61 -0.64 -12.05 14.56
N ILE A 62 -1.04 -11.38 13.48
CA ILE A 62 -0.33 -10.19 13.00
C ILE A 62 -0.94 -8.96 13.66
N ASP A 63 -0.10 -8.15 14.29
CA ASP A 63 -0.52 -6.93 14.97
C ASP A 63 -0.51 -5.71 14.03
N TYR A 64 0.46 -5.64 13.13
CA TYR A 64 0.61 -4.54 12.17
C TYR A 64 0.89 -5.08 10.79
N ILE A 65 0.26 -4.48 9.79
CA ILE A 65 0.52 -4.79 8.38
C ILE A 65 0.94 -3.50 7.68
N PHE A 66 2.13 -3.51 7.09
CA PHE A 66 2.59 -2.45 6.22
C PHE A 66 2.35 -2.86 4.78
N ILE A 67 1.63 -2.03 4.04
CA ILE A 67 1.26 -2.34 2.66
C ILE A 67 1.92 -1.31 1.75
N THR A 68 2.61 -1.78 0.73
CA THR A 68 3.24 -0.93 -0.27
C THR A 68 2.83 -1.39 -1.67
N GLY A 69 2.75 -0.44 -2.60
CA GLY A 69 2.38 -0.70 -3.98
C GLY A 69 0.89 -0.50 -4.25
N GLY A 70 0.57 -0.27 -5.52
CA GLY A 70 -0.81 -0.13 -5.96
C GLY A 70 -1.54 1.10 -5.44
N LEU A 71 -0.80 2.16 -5.06
CA LEU A 71 -1.37 3.37 -4.47
C LEU A 71 -1.49 4.53 -5.45
N GLY A 72 -1.11 4.32 -6.69
CA GLY A 72 -1.15 5.35 -7.73
C GLY A 72 -2.56 5.62 -8.23
N SER A 73 -2.62 6.26 -9.39
CA SER A 73 -3.87 6.76 -9.95
C SER A 73 -4.34 6.01 -11.20
N THR A 74 -3.61 4.99 -11.64
CA THR A 74 -4.01 4.21 -12.80
C THR A 74 -5.05 3.15 -12.40
N HIS A 75 -5.70 2.55 -13.38
CA HIS A 75 -6.71 1.52 -13.11
C HIS A 75 -6.10 0.22 -12.54
N ASP A 76 -4.78 0.04 -12.69
CA ASP A 76 -4.06 -1.09 -12.10
C ASP A 76 -3.71 -0.85 -10.62
N ASP A 77 -3.88 0.37 -10.14
CA ASP A 77 -3.61 0.74 -8.75
C ASP A 77 -4.87 0.50 -7.92
N ILE A 78 -5.00 -0.70 -7.39
CA ILE A 78 -6.23 -1.18 -6.75
C ILE A 78 -6.11 -1.40 -5.25
N THR A 79 -4.97 -1.06 -4.64
CA THR A 79 -4.74 -1.33 -3.22
C THR A 79 -5.76 -0.63 -2.33
N LYS A 80 -6.03 0.66 -2.59
CA LYS A 80 -7.01 1.42 -1.80
C LYS A 80 -8.41 0.82 -1.90
N GLU A 81 -8.81 0.41 -3.10
CA GLU A 81 -10.10 -0.22 -3.33
C GLU A 81 -10.21 -1.56 -2.60
N ALA A 82 -9.17 -2.37 -2.66
CA ALA A 82 -9.13 -3.65 -1.97
C ALA A 82 -9.26 -3.47 -0.45
N LEU A 83 -8.56 -2.49 0.11
CA LEU A 83 -8.63 -2.20 1.54
C LEU A 83 -10.01 -1.69 1.94
N ALA A 84 -10.58 -0.78 1.15
CA ALA A 84 -11.92 -0.26 1.40
C ALA A 84 -12.95 -1.38 1.38
N ASP A 85 -12.86 -2.29 0.41
CA ASP A 85 -13.75 -3.42 0.30
C ASP A 85 -13.58 -4.41 1.45
N TYR A 86 -12.33 -4.74 1.79
CA TYR A 86 -12.06 -5.69 2.87
C TYR A 86 -12.58 -5.20 4.22
N PHE A 87 -12.39 -3.91 4.52
CA PHE A 87 -12.83 -3.31 5.78
C PHE A 87 -14.24 -2.73 5.71
N ASN A 88 -14.95 -2.95 4.61
CA ASN A 88 -16.31 -2.44 4.40
C ASN A 88 -16.40 -0.92 4.65
N SER A 89 -15.46 -0.19 4.07
CA SER A 89 -15.31 1.26 4.22
C SER A 89 -15.39 1.95 2.87
N GLU A 90 -15.68 3.25 2.86
CA GLU A 90 -15.74 4.05 1.64
C GLU A 90 -14.44 4.82 1.43
N LEU A 91 -14.07 4.99 0.15
CA LEU A 91 -12.99 5.89 -0.21
C LEU A 91 -13.52 7.32 -0.17
N VAL A 92 -12.85 8.16 0.61
CA VAL A 92 -13.26 9.55 0.81
C VAL A 92 -12.11 10.46 0.38
N LEU A 93 -12.44 11.53 -0.36
CA LEU A 93 -11.46 12.53 -0.74
C LEU A 93 -10.96 13.26 0.51
N ASN A 94 -9.64 13.26 0.71
CA ASN A 94 -9.04 14.11 1.74
C ASN A 94 -8.96 15.53 1.20
N SER A 95 -9.96 16.34 1.48
CA SER A 95 -10.10 17.68 0.93
C SER A 95 -8.92 18.59 1.27
N SER A 96 -8.42 18.48 2.49
CA SER A 96 -7.28 19.27 2.94
C SER A 96 -6.01 18.94 2.15
N TYR A 97 -5.73 17.65 1.99
CA TYR A 97 -4.57 17.19 1.22
C TYR A 97 -4.72 17.50 -0.26
N TYR A 98 -5.92 17.33 -0.80
CA TYR A 98 -6.21 17.64 -2.20
C TYR A 98 -5.91 19.12 -2.51
N LEU A 99 -6.32 20.03 -1.63
CA LEU A 99 -6.05 21.45 -1.79
C LEU A 99 -4.54 21.75 -1.74
N ARG A 100 -3.82 21.06 -0.87
CA ARG A 100 -2.36 21.20 -0.79
C ARG A 100 -1.67 20.74 -2.06
N LEU A 101 -2.08 19.59 -2.61
CA LEU A 101 -1.55 19.08 -3.87
C LEU A 101 -1.85 20.04 -5.02
N LYS A 102 -3.07 20.52 -5.10
CA LYS A 102 -3.49 21.47 -6.13
C LYS A 102 -2.65 22.73 -6.10
N LYS A 103 -2.40 23.27 -4.93
CA LYS A 103 -1.54 24.44 -4.73
C LYS A 103 -0.09 24.15 -5.13
N TYR A 104 0.42 22.98 -4.75
CA TYR A 104 1.77 22.55 -5.11
C TYR A 104 1.97 22.51 -6.63
N PHE A 105 1.06 21.87 -7.35
CA PHE A 105 1.15 21.75 -8.80
C PHE A 105 1.03 23.11 -9.49
N LYS A 106 0.17 23.98 -8.98
CA LYS A 106 0.04 25.34 -9.50
C LYS A 106 1.36 26.12 -9.35
N ASN A 107 2.00 26.03 -8.17
CA ASN A 107 3.26 26.72 -7.89
C ASN A 107 4.41 26.19 -8.75
N LYS A 108 4.38 24.91 -9.09
CA LYS A 108 5.40 24.27 -9.94
C LYS A 108 5.08 24.39 -11.43
N LYS A 109 3.99 25.07 -11.79
CA LYS A 109 3.50 25.18 -13.18
C LYS A 109 3.26 23.82 -13.83
N ILE A 110 2.90 22.82 -13.03
CA ILE A 110 2.58 21.49 -13.49
C ILE A 110 1.06 21.39 -13.60
N LYS A 111 0.57 20.92 -14.76
CA LYS A 111 -0.87 20.76 -14.93
C LYS A 111 -1.40 19.65 -14.05
N SER A 112 -2.37 20.01 -13.23
CA SER A 112 -3.15 19.04 -12.47
C SER A 112 -3.97 18.21 -13.45
N LYS A 113 -3.86 16.88 -13.37
CA LYS A 113 -4.65 15.97 -14.17
C LYS A 113 -5.78 15.38 -13.34
N SER A 114 -6.74 14.77 -14.02
CA SER A 114 -7.87 14.10 -13.38
C SER A 114 -7.43 13.04 -12.36
N THR A 115 -6.18 12.64 -12.38
CA THR A 115 -5.59 11.68 -11.46
C THR A 115 -5.46 12.19 -10.03
N LEU A 116 -5.69 13.48 -9.78
CA LEU A 116 -5.64 14.05 -8.42
C LEU A 116 -6.95 13.87 -7.64
N LYS A 117 -7.77 12.98 -8.08
CA LYS A 117 -9.03 12.66 -7.39
C LYS A 117 -8.80 11.90 -6.09
#